data_dda33313e7bfda47e2291e5870be1659
#
_entry.id   dda33313e7bfda47e2291e5870be1659
#
_cell.length_a   1.000
_cell.length_b   1.000
_cell.length_c   1.000
_cell.angle_alpha   90.00
_cell.angle_beta   90.00
_cell.angle_gamma   90.00
#
_symmetry.space_group_name_H-M   'P 1'
#
loop_
_entity.id
_entity.type
_entity.pdbx_description
1 polymer ?
#
loop_
_entity_poly.entity_id
_entity_poly.type
_entity_poly.pdbx_seq_one_letter_code
_entity_poly.pdbx_strand_id
1 'polypeptide(L)' 'MSAERHRRGRELFAAARELDDAAVPGFLDEACGGDEALRAEVEGLLR' A
#
# COMPACT_ATOMS: atom_id res chain seq x y z
N MET A 1 -12.21 1.42 -12.39
CA MET A 1 -11.73 0.80 -11.16
C MET A 1 -11.36 -0.65 -11.44
N SER A 2 -10.21 -1.07 -11.03
CA SER A 2 -9.77 -2.39 -11.39
C SER A 2 -9.67 -3.29 -10.17
N ALA A 3 -10.10 -4.55 -10.37
CA ALA A 3 -10.00 -5.56 -9.32
C ALA A 3 -8.52 -5.83 -8.99
N GLU A 4 -7.65 -5.64 -9.98
CA GLU A 4 -6.23 -5.83 -9.75
C GLU A 4 -5.67 -4.82 -8.78
N ARG A 5 -6.10 -3.55 -8.89
CA ARG A 5 -5.64 -2.53 -7.96
C ARG A 5 -6.11 -2.85 -6.54
N HIS A 6 -7.35 -3.28 -6.42
CA HIS A 6 -7.90 -3.61 -5.11
C HIS A 6 -7.13 -4.78 -4.49
N ARG A 7 -6.87 -5.81 -5.28
CA ARG A 7 -6.10 -6.96 -4.81
C ARG A 7 -4.70 -6.55 -4.44
N ARG A 8 -4.06 -5.74 -5.29
CA ARG A 8 -2.71 -5.26 -5.04
C ARG A 8 -2.65 -4.46 -3.75
N GLY A 9 -3.65 -3.61 -3.55
CA GLY A 9 -3.73 -2.82 -2.32
C GLY A 9 -3.81 -3.68 -1.09
N ARG A 10 -4.59 -4.74 -1.14
CA ARG A 10 -4.72 -5.63 0.00
C ARG A 10 -3.43 -6.39 0.26
N GLU A 11 -2.74 -6.80 -0.81
CA GLU A 11 -1.46 -7.48 -0.66
C GLU A 11 -0.43 -6.56 -0.01
N LEU A 12 -0.38 -5.31 -0.46
CA LEU A 12 0.54 -4.34 0.11
C LEU A 12 0.19 -4.00 1.55
N PHE A 13 -1.10 -3.92 1.83
CA PHE A 13 -1.56 -3.68 3.19
C PHE A 13 -1.08 -4.80 4.13
N ALA A 14 -1.24 -6.06 3.70
CA ALA A 14 -0.81 -7.19 4.51
C ALA A 14 0.69 -7.15 4.76
N ALA A 15 1.47 -6.80 3.73
CA ALA A 15 2.91 -6.70 3.87
C ALA A 15 3.31 -5.54 4.79
N ALA A 16 2.62 -4.41 4.65
CA ALA A 16 2.93 -3.22 5.45
C ALA A 16 2.67 -3.46 6.93
N ARG A 17 1.67 -4.29 7.25
CA ARG A 17 1.36 -4.58 8.65
C ARG A 17 2.49 -5.30 9.36
N GLU A 18 3.36 -5.95 8.61
CA GLU A 18 4.49 -6.68 9.16
C GLU A 18 5.68 -5.75 9.45
N LEU A 19 5.61 -4.52 8.99
CA LEU A 19 6.70 -3.57 9.12
C LEU A 19 6.47 -2.61 10.28
N ASP A 20 7.57 -2.02 10.78
CA ASP A 20 7.47 -0.92 11.73
C ASP A 20 6.86 0.28 11.05
N ASP A 21 6.14 1.10 11.82
CA ASP A 21 5.50 2.29 11.27
C ASP A 21 6.50 3.16 10.51
N ALA A 22 7.72 3.26 11.00
CA ALA A 22 8.73 4.10 10.36
C ALA A 22 9.14 3.58 8.99
N ALA A 23 8.99 2.27 8.76
CA ALA A 23 9.38 1.66 7.49
C ALA A 23 8.26 1.70 6.45
N VAL A 24 7.03 1.93 6.86
CA VAL A 24 5.88 1.88 5.96
C VAL A 24 5.97 2.90 4.82
N PRO A 25 6.29 4.19 5.08
CA PRO A 25 6.34 5.16 3.99
C PRO A 25 7.33 4.78 2.89
N GLY A 26 8.51 4.32 3.26
CA GLY A 26 9.51 3.90 2.28
C GLY A 26 9.06 2.69 1.50
N PHE A 27 8.43 1.74 2.19
CA PHE A 27 7.90 0.56 1.53
C PHE A 27 6.84 0.94 0.51
N LEU A 28 5.92 1.84 0.87
CA LEU A 28 4.87 2.26 -0.04
C LEU A 28 5.43 3.03 -1.22
N ASP A 29 6.45 3.86 -0.99
CA ASP A 29 7.09 4.59 -2.07
C ASP A 29 7.61 3.64 -3.15
N GLU A 30 8.25 2.55 -2.73
CA GLU A 30 8.81 1.60 -3.68
C GLU A 30 7.74 0.70 -4.27
N ALA A 31 6.83 0.22 -3.45
CA ALA A 31 5.84 -0.76 -3.90
C ALA A 31 4.79 -0.14 -4.81
N CYS A 32 4.40 1.10 -4.52
CA CYS A 32 3.39 1.78 -5.31
C CYS A 32 3.99 2.54 -6.47
N GLY A 33 5.28 2.81 -6.44
CA GLY A 33 5.94 3.57 -7.49
C GLY A 33 5.29 4.93 -7.62
N GLY A 34 4.82 5.26 -8.83
CA GLY A 34 4.13 6.53 -9.05
C GLY A 34 2.63 6.43 -8.95
N ASP A 35 2.10 5.30 -8.49
CA ASP A 35 0.65 5.09 -8.44
C ASP A 35 0.08 5.64 -7.13
N GLU A 36 -0.29 6.93 -7.15
CA GLU A 36 -0.80 7.59 -5.97
C GLU A 36 -2.15 7.03 -5.52
N ALA A 37 -2.96 6.57 -6.48
CA ALA A 37 -4.25 6.01 -6.14
C ALA A 37 -4.09 4.72 -5.35
N LEU A 38 -3.14 3.90 -5.75
CA LEU A 38 -2.86 2.65 -5.04
C LEU A 38 -2.33 2.96 -3.64
N ARG A 39 -1.43 3.93 -3.55
CA ARG A 39 -0.88 4.30 -2.25
C ARG A 39 -1.97 4.80 -1.31
N ALA A 40 -2.87 5.63 -1.83
CA ALA A 40 -3.96 6.16 -1.01
C ALA A 40 -4.86 5.05 -0.51
N GLU A 41 -5.10 4.05 -1.36
CA GLU A 41 -5.94 2.92 -0.96
C GLU A 41 -5.29 2.14 0.18
N VAL A 42 -3.99 1.86 0.07
CA VAL A 42 -3.29 1.12 1.12
C VAL A 42 -3.25 1.93 2.40
N GLU A 43 -2.98 3.22 2.31
CA GLU A 43 -2.96 4.08 3.49
C GLU A 43 -4.30 4.12 4.18
N GLY A 44 -5.38 4.11 3.39
CA GLY A 44 -6.72 4.07 3.94
C GLY A 44 -6.98 2.78 4.72
N LEU A 45 -6.45 1.67 4.22
CA LEU A 45 -6.60 0.38 4.89
C LEU A 45 -5.79 0.32 6.19
N LEU A 46 -4.70 1.07 6.25
CA LEU A 46 -3.83 1.06 7.42
C LEU A 46 -4.36 1.91 8.57
N ARG A 47 -5.36 2.74 8.32
CA ARG A 47 -5.92 3.62 9.35
C ARG A 47 -6.90 2.88 10.27
#